data_7c8c911f89fffa1d04851cbb6ff0b306
#
_entry.id   7c8c911f89fffa1d04851cbb6ff0b306
#
_cell.length_a   1.000
_cell.length_b   1.000
_cell.length_c   1.000
_cell.angle_alpha   90.00
_cell.angle_beta   90.00
_cell.angle_gamma   90.00
#
_symmetry.space_group_name_H-M   'P 1'
#
loop_
_entity.id
_entity.type
_entity.pdbx_description
1 polymer ?
#
loop_
_entity_poly.entity_id
_entity_poly.type
_entity_poly.pdbx_seq_one_letter_code
_entity_poly.pdbx_strand_id
1 'polypeptide(L)'
;MKLKITSILLLAVVASFSFLAFAPKADIYTVDVAKSSINWEGKKFAGSHTGTVNLTSGTLAFNGKKLAEGGFIANMTTIKTMDGDKPNANLDKHLKSEDFFGIEKFPAANFVIKKVAANGANVNITGDLTIKGVTNSVTFPATVVWNADKTVTATADKIVIDRTKYGIQFKSKSIFSDIGDNFIYDDFTLSVKLVAKK
;
A
#
# COMPACT_ATOMS: atom_id res chain seq x y z
N MET A 1 80.27 32.52 10.62
CA MET A 1 79.81 31.13 10.63
C MET A 1 78.28 31.18 10.67
N LYS A 2 77.57 30.94 9.53
CA LYS A 2 76.06 31.07 9.45
C LYS A 2 75.47 29.66 9.47
N LEU A 3 74.73 29.40 10.50
CA LEU A 3 73.99 28.12 10.70
C LEU A 3 72.74 28.15 9.83
N LYS A 4 72.63 27.19 8.87
CA LYS A 4 71.42 26.99 8.06
C LYS A 4 70.50 26.00 8.78
N ILE A 5 69.36 26.44 9.22
CA ILE A 5 68.31 25.61 9.79
C ILE A 5 67.44 25.10 8.62
N THR A 6 67.51 23.79 8.37
CA THR A 6 66.71 23.12 7.36
C THR A 6 65.40 22.64 8.04
N SER A 7 64.30 23.30 7.72
CA SER A 7 62.94 22.88 8.20
C SER A 7 62.51 21.65 7.40
N ILE A 8 62.33 20.54 8.09
CA ILE A 8 61.72 19.32 7.56
C ILE A 8 60.22 19.44 7.79
N LEU A 9 59.48 19.64 6.69
CA LEU A 9 58.02 19.65 6.71
C LEU A 9 57.52 18.20 6.68
N LEU A 10 57.03 17.71 7.81
CA LEU A 10 56.44 16.38 7.93
C LEU A 10 55.01 16.41 7.39
N LEU A 11 54.76 15.90 6.18
CA LEU A 11 53.45 15.81 5.56
C LEU A 11 52.73 14.56 6.12
N ALA A 12 51.84 14.75 7.09
CA ALA A 12 50.97 13.68 7.59
C ALA A 12 49.84 13.43 6.60
N VAL A 13 49.95 12.37 5.78
CA VAL A 13 48.83 11.89 4.94
C VAL A 13 47.86 11.14 5.83
N VAL A 14 46.77 11.80 6.20
CA VAL A 14 45.62 11.12 6.85
C VAL A 14 44.85 10.38 5.76
N ALA A 15 45.09 9.09 5.63
CA ALA A 15 44.28 8.20 4.80
C ALA A 15 42.89 8.03 5.44
N SER A 16 41.91 8.80 4.95
CA SER A 16 40.49 8.63 5.33
C SER A 16 39.97 7.34 4.70
N PHE A 17 39.97 6.25 5.47
CA PHE A 17 39.26 5.03 5.09
C PHE A 17 37.76 5.32 5.19
N SER A 18 37.10 5.64 4.07
CA SER A 18 35.66 5.65 3.96
C SER A 18 35.18 4.19 4.00
N PHE A 19 34.71 3.75 5.17
CA PHE A 19 33.95 2.50 5.26
C PHE A 19 32.65 2.68 4.49
N LEU A 20 32.61 2.19 3.26
CA LEU A 20 31.37 1.94 2.55
C LEU A 20 30.62 0.85 3.33
N ALA A 21 29.73 1.26 4.23
CA ALA A 21 28.83 0.34 4.90
C ALA A 21 27.89 -0.23 3.81
N PHE A 22 28.15 -1.45 3.39
CA PHE A 22 27.17 -2.21 2.59
C PHE A 22 25.94 -2.41 3.49
N ALA A 23 24.85 -1.71 3.19
CA ALA A 23 23.57 -2.00 3.83
C ALA A 23 23.22 -3.46 3.51
N PRO A 24 22.87 -4.28 4.51
CA PRO A 24 22.51 -5.66 4.25
C PRO A 24 21.35 -5.70 3.27
N LYS A 25 21.47 -6.55 2.24
CA LYS A 25 20.40 -6.73 1.25
C LYS A 25 19.14 -7.25 1.96
N ALA A 26 18.03 -6.57 1.77
CA ALA A 26 16.77 -6.97 2.38
C ALA A 26 16.33 -8.36 1.89
N ASP A 27 15.81 -9.19 2.78
CA ASP A 27 15.21 -10.47 2.45
C ASP A 27 13.84 -10.27 1.81
N ILE A 28 13.65 -10.81 0.61
CA ILE A 28 12.40 -10.67 -0.16
C ILE A 28 11.50 -11.87 0.10
N TYR A 29 10.25 -11.59 0.43
CA TYR A 29 9.16 -12.54 0.62
C TYR A 29 8.10 -12.33 -0.44
N THR A 30 7.74 -13.40 -1.14
CA THR A 30 6.68 -13.37 -2.18
C THR A 30 5.32 -13.57 -1.54
N VAL A 31 4.35 -12.72 -1.90
CA VAL A 31 2.97 -12.81 -1.41
C VAL A 31 2.28 -14.04 -2.02
N ASP A 32 1.74 -14.89 -1.16
CA ASP A 32 0.86 -15.99 -1.53
C ASP A 32 -0.54 -15.43 -1.77
N VAL A 33 -0.88 -15.17 -3.02
CA VAL A 33 -2.14 -14.53 -3.40
C VAL A 33 -3.37 -15.36 -3.02
N ALA A 34 -3.25 -16.70 -2.93
CA ALA A 34 -4.34 -17.59 -2.54
C ALA A 34 -4.68 -17.51 -1.03
N LYS A 35 -3.69 -17.13 -0.19
CA LYS A 35 -3.84 -16.96 1.26
C LYS A 35 -4.02 -15.51 1.68
N SER A 36 -3.98 -14.58 0.73
CA SER A 36 -4.08 -13.15 0.93
C SER A 36 -5.44 -12.62 0.49
N SER A 37 -5.88 -11.50 1.04
CA SER A 37 -7.19 -10.94 0.73
C SER A 37 -7.17 -9.42 0.76
N ILE A 38 -8.00 -8.82 -0.11
CA ILE A 38 -8.40 -7.42 -0.06
C ILE A 38 -9.92 -7.40 0.03
N ASN A 39 -10.44 -6.85 1.14
CA ASN A 39 -11.87 -6.61 1.33
C ASN A 39 -12.12 -5.10 1.29
N TRP A 40 -13.28 -4.71 0.76
CA TRP A 40 -13.70 -3.32 0.70
C TRP A 40 -15.09 -3.14 1.30
N GLU A 41 -15.35 -1.95 1.85
CA GLU A 41 -16.67 -1.48 2.26
C GLU A 41 -16.87 -0.07 1.71
N GLY A 42 -17.98 0.12 0.96
CA GLY A 42 -18.44 1.42 0.47
C GLY A 42 -19.82 1.74 1.06
N LYS A 43 -20.05 3.00 1.42
CA LYS A 43 -21.28 3.45 2.09
C LYS A 43 -22.08 4.38 1.20
N LYS A 44 -23.41 4.27 1.31
CA LYS A 44 -24.39 5.21 0.76
C LYS A 44 -25.32 5.66 1.87
N PHE A 45 -26.17 6.65 1.62
CA PHE A 45 -27.11 7.17 2.62
C PHE A 45 -27.87 6.05 3.35
N ALA A 46 -28.42 5.09 2.62
CA ALA A 46 -29.24 4.01 3.17
C ALA A 46 -28.50 2.66 3.21
N GLY A 47 -27.30 2.61 3.81
CA GLY A 47 -26.58 1.35 4.02
C GLY A 47 -25.18 1.30 3.41
N SER A 48 -24.59 0.11 3.43
CA SER A 48 -23.26 -0.16 2.89
C SER A 48 -23.27 -1.38 1.98
N HIS A 49 -22.24 -1.47 1.16
CA HIS A 49 -21.92 -2.65 0.38
C HIS A 49 -20.49 -3.07 0.71
N THR A 50 -20.29 -4.37 0.77
CA THR A 50 -18.99 -4.99 0.99
C THR A 50 -18.61 -5.88 -0.17
N GLY A 51 -17.32 -6.16 -0.29
CA GLY A 51 -16.86 -7.05 -1.34
C GLY A 51 -15.37 -7.33 -1.30
N THR A 52 -14.89 -7.93 -2.37
CA THR A 52 -13.49 -8.37 -2.47
C THR A 52 -12.87 -7.96 -3.80
N VAL A 53 -11.53 -7.87 -3.79
CA VAL A 53 -10.68 -7.79 -4.99
C VAL A 53 -9.54 -8.77 -4.80
N ASN A 54 -9.22 -9.56 -5.84
CA ASN A 54 -8.10 -10.49 -5.77
C ASN A 54 -6.76 -9.80 -6.04
N LEU A 55 -5.71 -10.31 -5.43
CA LEU A 55 -4.34 -9.93 -5.73
C LEU A 55 -3.84 -10.64 -7.02
N THR A 56 -3.04 -9.94 -7.79
CA THR A 56 -2.26 -10.52 -8.90
C THR A 56 -0.89 -10.97 -8.42
N SER A 57 -0.22 -10.14 -7.61
CA SER A 57 1.13 -10.39 -7.10
C SER A 57 1.45 -9.45 -5.94
N GLY A 58 2.53 -9.71 -5.25
CA GLY A 58 3.08 -8.81 -4.24
C GLY A 58 4.39 -9.33 -3.68
N THR A 59 5.14 -8.42 -3.07
CA THR A 59 6.37 -8.73 -2.33
C THR A 59 6.46 -7.89 -1.06
N LEU A 60 7.09 -8.44 -0.04
CA LEU A 60 7.48 -7.73 1.17
C LEU A 60 8.99 -7.95 1.38
N ALA A 61 9.72 -6.88 1.65
CA ALA A 61 11.16 -6.93 1.89
C ALA A 61 11.47 -6.56 3.34
N PHE A 62 12.34 -7.34 3.97
CA PHE A 62 12.65 -7.23 5.39
C PHE A 62 14.14 -7.06 5.65
N ASN A 63 14.50 -6.16 6.54
CA ASN A 63 15.82 -6.08 7.15
C ASN A 63 15.76 -6.82 8.51
N GLY A 64 16.18 -8.09 8.53
CA GLY A 64 15.90 -9.01 9.63
C GLY A 64 14.39 -9.22 9.77
N LYS A 65 13.81 -8.84 10.92
CA LYS A 65 12.33 -8.92 11.14
C LYS A 65 11.60 -7.61 10.89
N LYS A 66 12.29 -6.55 10.46
CA LYS A 66 11.68 -5.23 10.24
C LYS A 66 11.27 -5.10 8.77
N LEU A 67 9.97 -4.88 8.53
CA LEU A 67 9.47 -4.54 7.20
C LEU A 67 10.14 -3.23 6.75
N ALA A 68 10.71 -3.23 5.56
CA ALA A 68 11.42 -2.09 4.96
C ALA A 68 10.73 -1.58 3.69
N GLU A 69 10.39 -2.48 2.79
CA GLU A 69 9.84 -2.18 1.47
C GLU A 69 8.81 -3.23 1.08
N GLY A 70 8.09 -2.98 0.01
CA GLY A 70 7.16 -3.94 -0.56
C GLY A 70 6.07 -3.28 -1.39
N GLY A 71 5.18 -4.10 -1.89
CA GLY A 71 4.01 -3.64 -2.63
C GLY A 71 3.21 -4.80 -3.17
N PHE A 72 2.06 -4.49 -3.73
CA PHE A 72 1.19 -5.48 -4.35
C PHE A 72 0.37 -4.88 -5.48
N ILE A 73 -0.11 -5.76 -6.34
CA ILE A 73 -0.99 -5.43 -7.46
C ILE A 73 -2.32 -6.15 -7.22
N ALA A 74 -3.40 -5.38 -7.23
CA ALA A 74 -4.78 -5.86 -7.19
C ALA A 74 -5.34 -5.96 -8.61
N ASN A 75 -6.02 -7.07 -8.90
CA ASN A 75 -6.71 -7.29 -10.17
C ASN A 75 -8.12 -6.70 -10.10
N MET A 76 -8.31 -5.50 -10.62
CA MET A 76 -9.59 -4.78 -10.57
C MET A 76 -10.70 -5.45 -11.39
N THR A 77 -10.36 -6.34 -12.33
CA THR A 77 -11.37 -7.10 -13.10
C THR A 77 -12.14 -8.09 -12.21
N THR A 78 -11.56 -8.46 -11.07
CA THR A 78 -12.13 -9.40 -10.08
C THR A 78 -12.98 -8.73 -9.02
N ILE A 79 -13.11 -7.39 -9.05
CA ILE A 79 -13.95 -6.68 -8.07
C ILE A 79 -15.37 -7.22 -8.07
N LYS A 80 -15.85 -7.60 -6.91
CA LYS A 80 -17.20 -8.15 -6.72
C LYS A 80 -17.77 -7.79 -5.36
N THR A 81 -19.09 -7.76 -5.31
CA THR A 81 -19.88 -7.56 -4.10
C THR A 81 -20.05 -8.87 -3.34
N MET A 82 -20.08 -8.81 -2.01
CA MET A 82 -20.26 -9.94 -1.10
C MET A 82 -21.16 -9.52 0.09
N ASP A 83 -22.32 -8.93 -0.19
CA ASP A 83 -23.25 -8.45 0.83
C ASP A 83 -23.92 -9.63 1.55
N GLY A 84 -23.37 -10.07 2.71
CA GLY A 84 -23.85 -11.25 3.42
C GLY A 84 -23.89 -12.51 2.55
N ASP A 85 -22.82 -12.76 1.78
CA ASP A 85 -22.68 -13.86 0.82
C ASP A 85 -23.61 -13.80 -0.40
N LYS A 86 -24.26 -12.66 -0.63
CA LYS A 86 -25.13 -12.45 -1.79
C LYS A 86 -24.44 -11.56 -2.83
N PRO A 87 -24.07 -12.10 -4.01
CA PRO A 87 -23.51 -11.31 -5.09
C PRO A 87 -24.55 -10.34 -5.65
N ASN A 88 -24.09 -9.13 -6.03
CA ASN A 88 -24.92 -8.12 -6.68
C ASN A 88 -24.33 -7.80 -8.07
N ALA A 89 -24.76 -8.54 -9.07
CA ALA A 89 -24.22 -8.43 -10.42
C ALA A 89 -24.40 -7.03 -11.04
N ASN A 90 -25.48 -6.31 -10.70
CA ASN A 90 -25.70 -4.95 -11.19
C ASN A 90 -24.69 -3.97 -10.57
N LEU A 91 -24.44 -4.08 -9.26
CA LEU A 91 -23.42 -3.28 -8.60
C LEU A 91 -22.03 -3.64 -9.10
N ASP A 92 -21.73 -4.92 -9.27
CA ASP A 92 -20.44 -5.38 -9.83
C ASP A 92 -20.17 -4.76 -11.21
N LYS A 93 -21.19 -4.78 -12.10
CA LYS A 93 -21.10 -4.15 -13.41
C LYS A 93 -20.85 -2.64 -13.29
N HIS A 94 -21.52 -1.96 -12.36
CA HIS A 94 -21.36 -0.52 -12.15
C HIS A 94 -19.98 -0.17 -11.58
N LEU A 95 -19.49 -0.94 -10.59
CA LEU A 95 -18.13 -0.75 -10.04
C LEU A 95 -17.06 -0.89 -11.13
N LYS A 96 -17.30 -1.76 -12.13
CA LYS A 96 -16.38 -1.98 -13.25
C LYS A 96 -16.42 -0.89 -14.32
N SER A 97 -17.52 -0.12 -14.40
CA SER A 97 -17.72 0.92 -15.42
C SER A 97 -16.81 2.14 -15.23
N GLU A 98 -16.81 3.04 -16.22
CA GLU A 98 -16.09 4.33 -16.20
C GLU A 98 -16.55 5.26 -15.07
N ASP A 99 -17.80 5.14 -14.60
CA ASP A 99 -18.33 5.91 -13.45
C ASP A 99 -17.55 5.62 -12.17
N PHE A 100 -16.97 4.41 -12.05
CA PHE A 100 -16.18 3.98 -10.91
C PHE A 100 -14.74 3.66 -11.33
N PHE A 101 -14.38 2.39 -11.40
CA PHE A 101 -12.97 1.98 -11.55
C PHE A 101 -12.49 1.91 -13.01
N GLY A 102 -13.40 1.89 -14.01
CA GLY A 102 -13.04 1.90 -15.43
C GLY A 102 -12.09 0.77 -15.81
N ILE A 103 -12.42 -0.48 -15.41
CA ILE A 103 -11.49 -1.62 -15.45
C ILE A 103 -10.99 -1.99 -16.84
N GLU A 104 -11.68 -1.58 -17.91
CA GLU A 104 -11.22 -1.81 -19.28
C GLU A 104 -9.95 -1.03 -19.59
N LYS A 105 -9.82 0.19 -19.03
CA LYS A 105 -8.62 1.03 -19.15
C LYS A 105 -7.65 0.83 -18.00
N PHE A 106 -8.18 0.53 -16.82
CA PHE A 106 -7.41 0.44 -15.57
C PHE A 106 -7.65 -0.92 -14.89
N PRO A 107 -7.16 -2.04 -15.47
CA PRO A 107 -7.42 -3.38 -14.95
C PRO A 107 -6.69 -3.69 -13.64
N ALA A 108 -5.79 -2.82 -13.20
CA ALA A 108 -5.00 -3.00 -11.98
C ALA A 108 -5.02 -1.75 -11.09
N ALA A 109 -4.97 -1.97 -9.78
CA ALA A 109 -4.59 -0.98 -8.79
C ALA A 109 -3.29 -1.43 -8.12
N ASN A 110 -2.42 -0.47 -7.75
CA ASN A 110 -1.08 -0.76 -7.25
C ASN A 110 -0.86 -0.06 -5.93
N PHE A 111 -0.17 -0.72 -5.02
CA PHE A 111 0.35 -0.10 -3.79
C PHE A 111 1.85 -0.35 -3.66
N VAL A 112 2.62 0.69 -3.37
CA VAL A 112 4.08 0.63 -3.17
C VAL A 112 4.43 1.30 -1.86
N ILE A 113 5.06 0.56 -0.94
CA ILE A 113 5.55 1.08 0.34
C ILE A 113 6.68 2.07 0.09
N LYS A 114 6.58 3.27 0.68
CA LYS A 114 7.61 4.32 0.63
C LYS A 114 8.30 4.51 1.98
N LYS A 115 7.58 4.27 3.07
CA LYS A 115 8.10 4.45 4.43
C LYS A 115 7.39 3.51 5.38
N VAL A 116 8.16 2.94 6.30
CA VAL A 116 7.66 2.18 7.44
C VAL A 116 8.22 2.80 8.72
N ALA A 117 7.33 3.17 9.63
CA ALA A 117 7.69 3.73 10.94
C ALA A 117 7.17 2.84 12.05
N ALA A 118 7.95 2.63 13.11
CA ALA A 118 7.50 1.89 14.28
C ALA A 118 6.32 2.61 14.96
N ASN A 119 5.33 1.83 15.43
CA ASN A 119 4.16 2.30 16.15
C ASN A 119 3.80 1.30 17.26
N GLY A 120 4.54 1.33 18.38
CA GLY A 120 4.44 0.32 19.43
C GLY A 120 4.73 -1.08 18.91
N ALA A 121 3.78 -2.01 19.10
CA ALA A 121 3.84 -3.37 18.55
C ALA A 121 3.48 -3.44 17.05
N ASN A 122 2.98 -2.35 16.47
CA ASN A 122 2.58 -2.23 15.08
C ASN A 122 3.56 -1.37 14.29
N VAL A 123 3.26 -1.15 13.02
CA VAL A 123 3.96 -0.20 12.14
C VAL A 123 2.96 0.75 11.49
N ASN A 124 3.37 1.98 11.22
CA ASN A 124 2.68 2.88 10.30
C ASN A 124 3.35 2.75 8.92
N ILE A 125 2.56 2.37 7.94
CA ILE A 125 3.00 2.25 6.55
C ILE A 125 2.52 3.49 5.80
N THR A 126 3.45 4.19 5.15
CA THR A 126 3.14 5.22 4.16
C THR A 126 3.54 4.70 2.79
N GLY A 127 2.65 4.78 1.82
CA GLY A 127 2.91 4.30 0.47
C GLY A 127 2.08 5.01 -0.58
N ASP A 128 2.45 4.79 -1.83
CA ASP A 128 1.74 5.30 -2.99
C ASP A 128 0.69 4.29 -3.42
N LEU A 129 -0.57 4.70 -3.39
CA LEU A 129 -1.71 3.95 -3.90
C LEU A 129 -2.13 4.52 -5.25
N THR A 130 -2.13 3.68 -6.27
CA THR A 130 -2.59 4.05 -7.62
C THR A 130 -3.90 3.35 -7.92
N ILE A 131 -4.96 4.14 -8.16
CA ILE A 131 -6.29 3.67 -8.57
C ILE A 131 -6.70 4.49 -9.80
N LYS A 132 -7.26 3.83 -10.82
CA LYS A 132 -7.74 4.50 -12.05
C LYS A 132 -6.68 5.42 -12.69
N GLY A 133 -5.41 5.02 -12.62
CA GLY A 133 -4.27 5.78 -13.15
C GLY A 133 -3.82 6.98 -12.30
N VAL A 134 -4.50 7.29 -11.20
CA VAL A 134 -4.14 8.39 -10.29
C VAL A 134 -3.43 7.83 -9.06
N THR A 135 -2.31 8.45 -8.69
CA THR A 135 -1.50 8.04 -7.53
C THR A 135 -1.61 9.07 -6.41
N ASN A 136 -1.93 8.59 -5.21
CA ASN A 136 -1.92 9.39 -3.99
C ASN A 136 -1.17 8.68 -2.87
N SER A 137 -0.53 9.45 -2.00
CA SER A 137 0.09 8.90 -0.79
C SER A 137 -0.96 8.61 0.26
N VAL A 138 -0.90 7.42 0.86
CA VAL A 138 -1.77 7.00 1.96
C VAL A 138 -0.92 6.50 3.12
N THR A 139 -1.42 6.71 4.35
CA THR A 139 -0.76 6.25 5.58
C THR A 139 -1.76 5.51 6.45
N PHE A 140 -1.39 4.33 6.93
CA PHE A 140 -2.24 3.50 7.78
C PHE A 140 -1.42 2.63 8.72
N PRO A 141 -1.98 2.23 9.89
CA PRO A 141 -1.36 1.25 10.77
C PRO A 141 -1.47 -0.15 10.21
N ALA A 142 -0.45 -0.96 10.45
CA ALA A 142 -0.43 -2.39 10.09
C ALA A 142 0.26 -3.22 11.18
N THR A 143 -0.12 -4.48 11.26
CA THR A 143 0.51 -5.49 12.10
C THR A 143 1.31 -6.45 11.23
N VAL A 144 2.51 -6.81 11.64
CA VAL A 144 3.37 -7.79 10.96
C VAL A 144 3.70 -8.92 11.92
N VAL A 145 3.27 -10.13 11.58
CA VAL A 145 3.43 -11.34 12.41
C VAL A 145 4.28 -12.37 11.68
N TRP A 146 5.29 -12.88 12.36
CA TRP A 146 6.13 -14.00 11.91
C TRP A 146 5.53 -15.31 12.42
N ASN A 147 5.08 -16.15 11.51
CA ASN A 147 4.39 -17.39 11.82
C ASN A 147 5.36 -18.56 12.06
N ALA A 148 4.91 -19.58 12.76
CA ALA A 148 5.71 -20.77 13.06
C ALA A 148 6.09 -21.58 11.80
N ASP A 149 5.28 -21.49 10.73
CA ASP A 149 5.50 -22.10 9.41
C ASP A 149 6.46 -21.31 8.51
N LYS A 150 7.19 -20.34 9.06
CA LYS A 150 8.13 -19.43 8.37
C LYS A 150 7.48 -18.48 7.37
N THR A 151 6.16 -18.37 7.35
CA THR A 151 5.46 -17.30 6.62
C THR A 151 5.41 -16.03 7.44
N VAL A 152 5.15 -14.89 6.76
CA VAL A 152 4.91 -13.61 7.40
C VAL A 152 3.49 -13.17 7.03
N THR A 153 2.72 -12.74 8.02
CA THR A 153 1.40 -12.15 7.80
C THR A 153 1.45 -10.65 8.09
N ALA A 154 1.12 -9.82 7.12
CA ALA A 154 0.89 -8.39 7.30
C ALA A 154 -0.61 -8.10 7.17
N THR A 155 -1.17 -7.39 8.16
CA THR A 155 -2.61 -7.07 8.20
C THR A 155 -2.79 -5.58 8.45
N ALA A 156 -3.66 -4.95 7.67
CA ALA A 156 -4.10 -3.58 7.87
C ALA A 156 -5.62 -3.50 7.70
N ASP A 157 -6.29 -3.02 8.71
CA ASP A 157 -7.74 -2.89 8.74
C ASP A 157 -8.17 -1.42 8.73
N LYS A 158 -9.35 -1.15 8.17
CA LYS A 158 -9.96 0.20 8.14
C LYS A 158 -9.07 1.26 7.49
N ILE A 159 -8.39 0.91 6.40
CA ILE A 159 -7.67 1.88 5.57
C ILE A 159 -8.73 2.74 4.87
N VAL A 160 -8.83 4.01 5.26
CA VAL A 160 -9.82 4.95 4.69
C VAL A 160 -9.25 5.59 3.44
N ILE A 161 -9.99 5.51 2.36
CA ILE A 161 -9.62 6.04 1.04
C ILE A 161 -10.73 6.95 0.53
N ASP A 162 -10.40 8.20 0.24
CA ASP A 162 -11.28 9.14 -0.46
C ASP A 162 -11.20 8.86 -1.96
N ARG A 163 -12.29 8.32 -2.53
CA ARG A 163 -12.39 7.94 -3.95
C ARG A 163 -12.33 9.13 -4.90
N THR A 164 -12.72 10.32 -4.44
CA THR A 164 -12.75 11.51 -5.28
C THR A 164 -11.34 11.95 -5.69
N LYS A 165 -10.33 11.67 -4.83
CA LYS A 165 -8.91 11.90 -5.14
C LYS A 165 -8.36 11.03 -6.27
N TYR A 166 -9.11 10.00 -6.67
CA TYR A 166 -8.79 9.11 -7.79
C TYR A 166 -9.71 9.33 -9.00
N GLY A 167 -10.44 10.47 -9.03
CA GLY A 167 -11.34 10.81 -10.13
C GLY A 167 -12.65 10.00 -10.15
N ILE A 168 -12.99 9.29 -9.06
CA ILE A 168 -14.25 8.55 -8.93
C ILE A 168 -15.27 9.47 -8.25
N GLN A 169 -16.07 10.16 -9.04
CA GLN A 169 -16.94 11.24 -8.56
C GLN A 169 -18.44 10.89 -8.56
N PHE A 170 -18.82 9.75 -9.11
CA PHE A 170 -20.24 9.38 -9.27
C PHE A 170 -21.01 9.51 -7.94
N LYS A 171 -22.07 10.32 -7.96
CA LYS A 171 -22.92 10.64 -6.79
C LYS A 171 -22.15 11.04 -5.51
N SER A 172 -21.02 11.76 -5.66
CA SER A 172 -20.29 12.32 -4.53
C SER A 172 -21.06 13.52 -3.96
N LYS A 173 -21.30 13.49 -2.64
CA LYS A 173 -21.98 14.57 -1.94
C LYS A 173 -21.12 15.83 -1.86
N SER A 174 -19.80 15.69 -1.80
CA SER A 174 -18.88 16.84 -1.75
C SER A 174 -18.75 17.58 -3.08
N ILE A 175 -19.08 16.89 -4.19
CA ILE A 175 -18.98 17.45 -5.54
C ILE A 175 -20.35 17.89 -6.07
N PHE A 176 -21.43 17.18 -5.75
CA PHE A 176 -22.78 17.44 -6.21
C PHE A 176 -23.70 17.81 -5.04
N SER A 177 -24.04 19.09 -4.88
CA SER A 177 -24.84 19.59 -3.75
C SER A 177 -26.31 19.11 -3.78
N ASP A 178 -26.87 18.88 -4.98
CA ASP A 178 -28.32 18.73 -5.18
C ASP A 178 -28.79 17.26 -5.32
N ILE A 179 -27.97 16.29 -4.90
CA ILE A 179 -28.31 14.86 -5.06
C ILE A 179 -29.20 14.30 -3.95
N GLY A 180 -29.55 15.13 -2.92
CA GLY A 180 -30.36 14.70 -1.79
C GLY A 180 -29.81 13.42 -1.12
N ASP A 181 -30.70 12.50 -0.76
CA ASP A 181 -30.34 11.23 -0.09
C ASP A 181 -29.83 10.14 -1.06
N ASN A 182 -29.58 10.48 -2.33
CA ASN A 182 -29.05 9.54 -3.34
C ASN A 182 -27.53 9.51 -3.41
N PHE A 183 -26.83 10.12 -2.45
CA PHE A 183 -25.39 10.19 -2.45
C PHE A 183 -24.71 8.89 -2.04
N ILE A 184 -23.46 8.75 -2.50
CA ILE A 184 -22.51 7.75 -2.06
C ILE A 184 -21.41 8.50 -1.30
N TYR A 185 -21.05 8.03 -0.11
CA TYR A 185 -19.94 8.62 0.66
C TYR A 185 -18.64 8.61 -0.17
N ASP A 186 -17.84 9.64 0.00
CA ASP A 186 -16.58 9.77 -0.72
C ASP A 186 -15.53 8.80 -0.21
N ASP A 187 -15.59 8.49 1.07
CA ASP A 187 -14.72 7.50 1.69
C ASP A 187 -15.24 6.07 1.50
N PHE A 188 -14.32 5.17 1.18
CA PHE A 188 -14.47 3.73 1.34
C PHE A 188 -13.36 3.18 2.20
N THR A 189 -13.56 2.01 2.80
CA THR A 189 -12.55 1.37 3.63
C THR A 189 -12.03 0.10 2.98
N LEU A 190 -10.73 -0.18 3.20
CA LEU A 190 -10.09 -1.42 2.83
C LEU A 190 -9.61 -2.16 4.07
N SER A 191 -9.71 -3.50 4.05
CA SER A 191 -9.01 -4.42 4.94
C SER A 191 -8.14 -5.33 4.10
N VAL A 192 -6.84 -5.32 4.37
CA VAL A 192 -5.84 -6.06 3.58
C VAL A 192 -5.12 -7.04 4.49
N LYS A 193 -5.07 -8.30 4.08
CA LYS A 193 -4.24 -9.33 4.69
C LYS A 193 -3.31 -9.90 3.62
N LEU A 194 -2.01 -9.80 3.85
CA LEU A 194 -0.98 -10.40 3.00
C LEU A 194 -0.28 -11.52 3.77
N VAL A 195 -0.21 -12.70 3.17
CA VAL A 195 0.60 -13.82 3.65
C VAL A 195 1.75 -14.00 2.68
N ALA A 196 2.99 -13.91 3.15
CA ALA A 196 4.17 -13.98 2.30
C ALA A 196 5.15 -15.06 2.79
N LYS A 197 5.89 -15.64 1.85
CA LYS A 197 6.93 -16.64 2.11
C LYS A 197 8.20 -16.31 1.33
N LYS A 198 9.34 -16.75 1.87
CA LYS A 198 10.65 -16.61 1.22
C LYS A 198 10.80 -17.58 0.05
#